data_607c019ad694ef5b5d2c4558f580d97a
#
_entry.id   607c019ad694ef5b5d2c4558f580d97a
#
_cell.length_a   1.000
_cell.length_b   1.000
_cell.length_c   1.000
_cell.angle_alpha   90.00
_cell.angle_beta   90.00
_cell.angle_gamma   90.00
#
_symmetry.space_group_name_H-M   'P 1'
#
loop_
_entity.id
_entity.type
_entity.pdbx_description
1 polymer ?
#
loop_
_entity_poly.entity_id
_entity_poly.type
_entity_poly.pdbx_seq_one_letter_code
_entity_poly.pdbx_strand_id
1 'polypeptide(L)'
;MTLKKNFLKKKIKNFTINFGPQHPAAHGVLRLVLELKGEIVERADPHIGLLHRGTEKLIEYKNYLQALPYFDRLDYVSMMSQEHSYCLAVEKLSSIKVPLRAQYIRVLFAEITRILNHLLAVGCHAMDVGAMTPFLWSFEEREKLMEFYERVSGARMHAAYYRPGGVSMDIPSGLLNDIYMFAEQFNLRLLEVEEMLTDNRIWKQRLVDIGVVSSSEACDWGFSGVMLRGSGVKWDLRKSQPYEIYDSLNFEVPTGSNGDCYDRYLIRIFEMKESLRIIEQCLNNIPAGIVKTSDNKITPPSRKNIKKSMESLIHHFKIYTQGFVVPVNEVYAASEAPKGEFGVYLISDNTNRPYRCKIKAPGFSHLQALDFMSKGHLIADVVTIIGTQDIVFGEVDR
;
A
#
# COMPACT_ATOMS: atom_id res chain seq x y z
N MET A 1 -64.26 -28.52 23.82
CA MET A 1 -63.46 -27.33 24.24
C MET A 1 -61.99 -27.56 23.86
N THR A 2 -61.62 -27.09 22.66
CA THR A 2 -60.28 -27.27 22.09
C THR A 2 -59.48 -26.00 22.31
N LEU A 3 -58.54 -26.02 23.26
CA LEU A 3 -57.62 -24.94 23.50
C LEU A 3 -56.65 -24.80 22.33
N LYS A 4 -56.87 -23.80 21.50
CA LYS A 4 -55.88 -23.33 20.52
C LYS A 4 -54.73 -22.68 21.28
N LYS A 5 -53.60 -23.40 21.43
CA LYS A 5 -52.33 -22.81 21.82
C LYS A 5 -51.84 -21.87 20.73
N ASN A 6 -52.08 -20.60 20.89
CA ASN A 6 -51.41 -19.53 20.11
C ASN A 6 -49.95 -19.49 20.57
N PHE A 7 -49.09 -20.17 19.83
CA PHE A 7 -47.66 -19.91 19.89
C PHE A 7 -47.43 -18.52 19.29
N LEU A 8 -47.32 -17.52 20.13
CA LEU A 8 -46.72 -16.24 19.75
C LEU A 8 -45.32 -16.53 19.23
N LYS A 9 -45.15 -16.52 17.92
CA LYS A 9 -43.83 -16.43 17.30
C LYS A 9 -43.20 -15.17 17.84
N LYS A 10 -42.33 -15.28 18.86
CA LYS A 10 -41.44 -14.21 19.24
C LYS A 10 -40.68 -13.80 17.99
N LYS A 11 -40.94 -12.61 17.45
CA LYS A 11 -40.05 -11.99 16.45
C LYS A 11 -38.69 -11.93 17.11
N ILE A 12 -37.74 -12.70 16.58
CA ILE A 12 -36.35 -12.60 16.98
C ILE A 12 -35.95 -11.17 16.55
N LYS A 13 -35.66 -10.32 17.51
CA LYS A 13 -35.09 -9.00 17.21
C LYS A 13 -33.64 -9.25 16.82
N ASN A 14 -33.22 -8.68 15.66
CA ASN A 14 -31.82 -8.64 15.28
C ASN A 14 -31.02 -7.99 16.44
N PHE A 15 -29.88 -8.56 16.71
CA PHE A 15 -28.98 -8.05 17.74
C PHE A 15 -27.93 -7.18 17.08
N THR A 16 -27.76 -5.93 17.54
CA THR A 16 -26.78 -5.01 17.00
C THR A 16 -25.57 -4.94 17.92
N ILE A 17 -24.37 -5.16 17.37
CA ILE A 17 -23.08 -5.06 18.08
C ILE A 17 -22.23 -3.98 17.43
N ASN A 18 -21.52 -3.21 18.27
CA ASN A 18 -20.41 -2.39 17.82
C ASN A 18 -19.11 -3.19 17.90
N PHE A 19 -18.52 -3.48 16.77
CA PHE A 19 -17.20 -4.10 16.64
C PHE A 19 -16.15 -2.99 16.43
N GLY A 20 -15.27 -2.80 17.40
CA GLY A 20 -14.35 -1.68 17.45
C GLY A 20 -14.99 -0.35 17.95
N PRO A 21 -14.21 0.77 18.03
CA PRO A 21 -12.82 0.89 17.53
C PRO A 21 -11.76 0.21 18.39
N GLN A 22 -12.00 -0.02 19.69
CA GLN A 22 -11.04 -0.71 20.58
C GLN A 22 -11.13 -2.24 20.38
N HIS A 23 -10.62 -2.71 19.27
CA HIS A 23 -10.46 -4.13 18.96
C HIS A 23 -9.22 -4.32 18.06
N PRO A 24 -8.36 -5.33 18.29
CA PRO A 24 -7.16 -5.55 17.47
C PRO A 24 -7.47 -5.64 15.97
N ALA A 25 -8.45 -6.44 15.59
CA ALA A 25 -8.85 -6.61 14.20
C ALA A 25 -9.57 -5.39 13.57
N ALA A 26 -9.94 -4.39 14.36
CA ALA A 26 -10.49 -3.10 13.89
C ALA A 26 -9.38 -2.03 13.71
N HIS A 27 -8.10 -2.41 13.82
CA HIS A 27 -6.94 -1.51 13.71
C HIS A 27 -7.00 -0.27 14.64
N GLY A 28 -7.84 -0.32 15.70
CA GLY A 28 -8.01 0.75 16.67
C GLY A 28 -8.86 1.95 16.21
N VAL A 29 -9.31 1.99 14.97
CA VAL A 29 -9.98 3.17 14.35
C VAL A 29 -11.22 2.83 13.52
N LEU A 30 -11.51 1.57 13.28
CA LEU A 30 -12.74 1.15 12.62
C LEU A 30 -13.85 0.96 13.67
N ARG A 31 -14.95 1.67 13.49
CA ARG A 31 -16.20 1.35 14.14
C ARG A 31 -17.09 0.61 13.15
N LEU A 32 -17.32 -0.67 13.37
CA LEU A 32 -18.20 -1.49 12.56
C LEU A 32 -19.48 -1.81 13.33
N VAL A 33 -20.62 -1.41 12.82
CA VAL A 33 -21.92 -1.75 13.38
C VAL A 33 -22.43 -3.01 12.68
N LEU A 34 -22.54 -4.09 13.42
CA LEU A 34 -23.01 -5.39 12.91
C LEU A 34 -24.44 -5.65 13.36
N GLU A 35 -25.33 -5.95 12.42
CA GLU A 35 -26.65 -6.50 12.71
C GLU A 35 -26.59 -8.03 12.54
N LEU A 36 -26.93 -8.72 13.61
CA LEU A 36 -26.77 -10.17 13.71
C LEU A 36 -28.10 -10.88 13.89
N LYS A 37 -28.23 -12.04 13.29
CA LYS A 37 -29.28 -13.00 13.53
C LYS A 37 -28.68 -14.28 14.14
N GLY A 38 -28.60 -14.31 15.46
CA GLY A 38 -27.75 -15.26 16.18
C GLY A 38 -26.29 -14.87 16.01
N GLU A 39 -25.47 -15.72 15.43
CA GLU A 39 -24.05 -15.45 15.11
C GLU A 39 -23.81 -15.07 13.64
N ILE A 40 -24.86 -15.10 12.82
CA ILE A 40 -24.77 -14.80 11.38
C ILE A 40 -24.98 -13.30 11.16
N VAL A 41 -24.12 -12.71 10.36
CA VAL A 41 -24.19 -11.29 9.97
C VAL A 41 -25.26 -11.09 8.91
N GLU A 42 -26.22 -10.21 9.17
CA GLU A 42 -27.21 -9.75 8.18
C GLU A 42 -26.78 -8.46 7.50
N ARG A 43 -26.08 -7.57 8.26
CA ARG A 43 -25.60 -6.30 7.76
C ARG A 43 -24.35 -5.86 8.52
N ALA A 44 -23.38 -5.30 7.79
CA ALA A 44 -22.17 -4.70 8.34
C ALA A 44 -22.07 -3.25 7.83
N ASP A 45 -22.11 -2.28 8.74
CA ASP A 45 -22.06 -0.86 8.43
C ASP A 45 -20.75 -0.25 8.95
N PRO A 46 -19.74 -0.02 8.08
CA PRO A 46 -18.46 0.52 8.47
C PRO A 46 -18.53 2.04 8.65
N HIS A 47 -18.23 2.52 9.85
CA HIS A 47 -18.09 3.93 10.17
C HIS A 47 -16.62 4.32 10.17
N ILE A 48 -16.23 5.16 9.23
CA ILE A 48 -14.87 5.69 9.06
C ILE A 48 -14.80 7.15 9.51
N GLY A 49 -13.59 7.72 9.52
CA GLY A 49 -13.35 9.12 9.86
C GLY A 49 -12.66 9.33 11.19
N LEU A 50 -12.45 8.28 12.00
CA LEU A 50 -11.75 8.41 13.29
C LEU A 50 -10.26 8.77 13.12
N LEU A 51 -9.68 8.54 11.95
CA LEU A 51 -8.30 8.92 11.59
C LEU A 51 -8.28 10.02 10.51
N HIS A 52 -9.38 10.73 10.29
CA HIS A 52 -9.42 11.83 9.33
C HIS A 52 -8.58 13.01 9.81
N ARG A 53 -7.58 13.38 9.02
CA ARG A 53 -6.59 14.43 9.33
C ARG A 53 -6.67 15.63 8.39
N GLY A 54 -7.58 15.60 7.42
CA GLY A 54 -7.71 16.64 6.39
C GLY A 54 -6.49 16.75 5.48
N THR A 55 -5.81 15.63 5.20
CA THR A 55 -4.53 15.59 4.47
C THR A 55 -4.63 16.25 3.11
N GLU A 56 -5.69 16.00 2.33
CA GLU A 56 -5.89 16.62 1.02
C GLU A 56 -5.92 18.15 1.14
N LYS A 57 -6.60 18.69 2.16
CA LYS A 57 -6.69 20.14 2.39
C LYS A 57 -5.37 20.73 2.90
N LEU A 58 -4.66 20.03 3.77
CA LEU A 58 -3.36 20.47 4.27
C LEU A 58 -2.31 20.57 3.17
N ILE A 59 -2.33 19.64 2.20
CA ILE A 59 -1.43 19.65 1.04
C ILE A 59 -1.59 20.92 0.20
N GLU A 60 -2.81 21.46 0.06
CA GLU A 60 -3.09 22.69 -0.67
C GLU A 60 -2.40 23.93 -0.07
N TYR A 61 -2.03 23.91 1.21
CA TYR A 61 -1.31 25.00 1.89
C TYR A 61 0.21 24.84 1.86
N LYS A 62 0.70 23.69 1.42
CA LYS A 62 2.14 23.35 1.40
C LYS A 62 2.70 23.45 -0.01
N ASN A 63 4.00 23.73 -0.15
CA ASN A 63 4.65 23.59 -1.43
C ASN A 63 4.82 22.10 -1.81
N TYR A 64 5.12 21.81 -3.08
CA TYR A 64 5.21 20.44 -3.59
C TYR A 64 6.22 19.55 -2.84
N LEU A 65 7.32 20.10 -2.32
CA LEU A 65 8.28 19.35 -1.51
C LEU A 65 7.79 19.10 -0.07
N GLN A 66 7.12 20.09 0.50
CA GLN A 66 6.58 19.99 1.87
C GLN A 66 5.35 19.09 1.94
N ALA A 67 4.68 18.86 0.82
CA ALA A 67 3.53 17.97 0.74
C ALA A 67 3.92 16.49 0.75
N LEU A 68 5.13 16.14 0.31
CA LEU A 68 5.60 14.76 0.21
C LEU A 68 5.49 13.94 1.52
N PRO A 69 5.90 14.44 2.69
CA PRO A 69 5.79 13.67 3.93
C PRO A 69 4.36 13.30 4.36
N TYR A 70 3.35 13.97 3.84
CA TYR A 70 1.97 13.59 4.11
C TYR A 70 1.62 12.24 3.46
N PHE A 71 2.21 11.95 2.29
CA PHE A 71 1.97 10.70 1.59
C PHE A 71 2.53 9.49 2.34
N ASP A 72 3.70 9.62 2.97
CA ASP A 72 4.26 8.56 3.81
C ASP A 72 3.33 8.12 4.94
N ARG A 73 2.49 9.02 5.41
CA ARG A 73 1.59 8.83 6.55
C ARG A 73 0.17 8.43 6.16
N LEU A 74 -0.11 8.29 4.88
CA LEU A 74 -1.38 7.76 4.37
C LEU A 74 -1.44 6.26 4.58
N ASP A 75 -0.62 5.52 3.85
CA ASP A 75 -0.38 4.11 4.12
C ASP A 75 0.97 3.96 4.83
N TYR A 76 0.96 3.95 6.14
CA TYR A 76 2.16 3.85 6.97
C TYR A 76 2.80 2.45 6.95
N VAL A 77 2.29 1.54 6.16
CA VAL A 77 2.87 0.21 5.93
C VAL A 77 3.66 0.16 4.62
N SER A 78 3.23 0.92 3.60
CA SER A 78 3.86 0.95 2.27
C SER A 78 4.30 2.37 1.87
N MET A 79 5.12 3.01 2.70
CA MET A 79 5.48 4.43 2.61
C MET A 79 6.05 4.84 1.26
N MET A 80 7.11 4.18 0.79
CA MET A 80 7.79 4.60 -0.45
C MET A 80 6.93 4.41 -1.71
N SER A 81 5.96 3.49 -1.72
CA SER A 81 5.04 3.36 -2.85
C SER A 81 4.06 4.53 -2.93
N GLN A 82 3.70 5.11 -1.78
CA GLN A 82 2.86 6.31 -1.70
C GLN A 82 3.61 7.57 -2.20
N GLU A 83 4.88 7.73 -1.76
CA GLU A 83 5.77 8.77 -2.26
C GLU A 83 5.92 8.68 -3.78
N HIS A 84 6.03 7.45 -4.32
CA HIS A 84 6.22 7.19 -5.74
C HIS A 84 5.09 7.78 -6.58
N SER A 85 3.83 7.49 -6.24
CA SER A 85 2.66 8.01 -6.98
C SER A 85 2.62 9.54 -6.98
N TYR A 86 2.95 10.16 -5.85
CA TYR A 86 3.01 11.61 -5.75
C TYR A 86 4.14 12.20 -6.63
N CYS A 87 5.33 11.63 -6.55
CA CYS A 87 6.47 12.06 -7.38
C CYS A 87 6.15 11.93 -8.87
N LEU A 88 5.56 10.82 -9.31
CA LEU A 88 5.12 10.63 -10.69
C LEU A 88 4.11 11.69 -11.12
N ALA A 89 3.15 12.09 -10.26
CA ALA A 89 2.19 13.13 -10.57
C ALA A 89 2.87 14.50 -10.76
N VAL A 90 3.76 14.89 -9.85
CA VAL A 90 4.50 16.16 -9.93
C VAL A 90 5.45 16.17 -11.13
N GLU A 91 6.12 15.08 -11.43
CA GLU A 91 7.04 14.95 -12.57
C GLU A 91 6.31 15.03 -13.90
N LYS A 92 5.13 14.41 -14.02
CA LYS A 92 4.26 14.56 -15.20
C LYS A 92 3.80 16.01 -15.39
N LEU A 93 3.37 16.69 -14.30
CA LEU A 93 2.96 18.10 -14.35
C LEU A 93 4.09 19.02 -14.80
N SER A 94 5.30 18.78 -14.30
CA SER A 94 6.47 19.64 -14.57
C SER A 94 7.32 19.15 -15.75
N SER A 95 6.93 18.04 -16.41
CA SER A 95 7.67 17.40 -17.52
C SER A 95 9.14 17.09 -17.16
N ILE A 96 9.39 16.66 -15.92
CA ILE A 96 10.73 16.35 -15.41
C ILE A 96 11.14 14.96 -15.87
N LYS A 97 12.35 14.83 -16.40
CA LYS A 97 12.94 13.52 -16.71
C LYS A 97 13.78 13.03 -15.54
N VAL A 98 13.45 11.86 -15.05
CA VAL A 98 14.16 11.19 -13.96
C VAL A 98 15.36 10.42 -14.53
N PRO A 99 16.58 10.54 -13.93
CA PRO A 99 17.73 9.77 -14.34
C PRO A 99 17.51 8.26 -14.21
N LEU A 100 18.08 7.48 -15.13
CA LEU A 100 17.89 6.04 -15.20
C LEU A 100 18.29 5.33 -13.88
N ARG A 101 19.43 5.69 -13.29
CA ARG A 101 19.85 5.17 -11.99
C ARG A 101 18.79 5.39 -10.89
N ALA A 102 18.18 6.58 -10.85
CA ALA A 102 17.13 6.88 -9.88
C ALA A 102 15.87 6.04 -10.09
N GLN A 103 15.53 5.74 -11.35
CA GLN A 103 14.41 4.84 -11.68
C GLN A 103 14.66 3.43 -11.15
N TYR A 104 15.86 2.87 -11.33
CA TYR A 104 16.23 1.57 -10.74
C TYR A 104 16.14 1.58 -9.22
N ILE A 105 16.62 2.62 -8.57
CA ILE A 105 16.55 2.76 -7.11
C ILE A 105 15.09 2.80 -6.63
N ARG A 106 14.24 3.57 -7.33
CA ARG A 106 12.82 3.66 -6.99
C ARG A 106 12.11 2.32 -7.13
N VAL A 107 12.33 1.59 -8.21
CA VAL A 107 11.73 0.28 -8.41
C VAL A 107 12.24 -0.72 -7.37
N LEU A 108 13.54 -0.73 -7.09
CA LEU A 108 14.13 -1.58 -6.05
C LEU A 108 13.44 -1.38 -4.69
N PHE A 109 13.32 -0.13 -4.24
CA PHE A 109 12.69 0.16 -2.96
C PHE A 109 11.15 0.05 -3.00
N ALA A 110 10.51 0.20 -4.14
CA ALA A 110 9.08 -0.08 -4.28
C ALA A 110 8.77 -1.57 -4.07
N GLU A 111 9.60 -2.47 -4.59
CA GLU A 111 9.43 -3.91 -4.37
C GLU A 111 9.83 -4.35 -2.96
N ILE A 112 10.85 -3.74 -2.35
CA ILE A 112 11.13 -3.92 -0.92
C ILE A 112 9.92 -3.49 -0.07
N THR A 113 9.29 -2.37 -0.41
CA THR A 113 8.06 -1.89 0.24
C THR A 113 6.91 -2.88 0.08
N ARG A 114 6.79 -3.51 -1.09
CA ARG A 114 5.77 -4.54 -1.35
C ARG A 114 5.96 -5.73 -0.42
N ILE A 115 7.19 -6.22 -0.28
CA ILE A 115 7.50 -7.33 0.65
C ILE A 115 7.17 -6.91 2.09
N LEU A 116 7.58 -5.70 2.52
CA LEU A 116 7.27 -5.15 3.84
C LEU A 116 5.77 -5.16 4.14
N ASN A 117 4.96 -4.73 3.16
CA ASN A 117 3.51 -4.70 3.29
C ASN A 117 2.90 -6.11 3.37
N HIS A 118 3.30 -7.01 2.47
CA HIS A 118 2.73 -8.36 2.43
C HIS A 118 3.11 -9.18 3.66
N LEU A 119 4.31 -9.01 4.20
CA LEU A 119 4.72 -9.63 5.47
C LEU A 119 3.80 -9.18 6.62
N LEU A 120 3.49 -7.89 6.71
CA LEU A 120 2.57 -7.41 7.73
C LEU A 120 1.14 -7.90 7.48
N ALA A 121 0.67 -7.82 6.24
CA ALA A 121 -0.69 -8.25 5.88
C ALA A 121 -0.93 -9.73 6.20
N VAL A 122 -0.01 -10.61 5.77
CA VAL A 122 -0.11 -12.06 6.04
C VAL A 122 0.06 -12.35 7.54
N GLY A 123 1.02 -11.69 8.20
CA GLY A 123 1.27 -11.87 9.63
C GLY A 123 0.08 -11.45 10.49
N CYS A 124 -0.50 -10.27 10.26
CA CYS A 124 -1.68 -9.80 10.98
C CYS A 124 -2.90 -10.66 10.68
N HIS A 125 -3.13 -11.05 9.42
CA HIS A 125 -4.22 -11.92 9.03
C HIS A 125 -4.11 -13.30 9.72
N ALA A 126 -2.90 -13.87 9.80
CA ALA A 126 -2.65 -15.11 10.54
C ALA A 126 -2.95 -14.96 12.04
N MET A 127 -2.54 -13.84 12.65
CA MET A 127 -2.82 -13.53 14.06
C MET A 127 -4.32 -13.38 14.31
N ASP A 128 -5.05 -12.73 13.42
CA ASP A 128 -6.51 -12.55 13.53
C ASP A 128 -7.27 -13.88 13.45
N VAL A 129 -6.75 -14.85 12.70
CA VAL A 129 -7.30 -16.22 12.65
C VAL A 129 -6.87 -17.06 13.86
N GLY A 130 -5.79 -16.67 14.57
CA GLY A 130 -5.31 -17.30 15.80
C GLY A 130 -3.88 -17.85 15.72
N ALA A 131 -3.17 -17.70 14.60
CA ALA A 131 -1.79 -18.15 14.42
C ALA A 131 -0.79 -17.02 14.73
N MET A 132 -0.24 -17.00 15.96
CA MET A 132 0.65 -15.91 16.40
C MET A 132 2.10 -16.07 15.88
N THR A 133 2.58 -17.28 15.65
CA THR A 133 3.96 -17.55 15.24
C THR A 133 4.32 -16.92 13.88
N PRO A 134 3.51 -17.02 12.82
CA PRO A 134 3.79 -16.37 11.54
C PRO A 134 3.91 -14.84 11.67
N PHE A 135 3.14 -14.23 12.57
CA PHE A 135 3.25 -12.81 12.87
C PHE A 135 4.63 -12.43 13.40
N LEU A 136 5.15 -13.16 14.39
CA LEU A 136 6.47 -12.89 14.97
C LEU A 136 7.59 -13.08 13.94
N TRP A 137 7.53 -14.15 13.14
CA TRP A 137 8.52 -14.41 12.08
C TRP A 137 8.49 -13.33 10.98
N SER A 138 7.30 -12.90 10.58
CA SER A 138 7.15 -11.83 9.60
C SER A 138 7.78 -10.51 10.09
N PHE A 139 7.66 -10.21 11.38
CA PHE A 139 8.23 -8.99 11.95
C PHE A 139 9.76 -9.05 12.07
N GLU A 140 10.36 -10.24 12.28
CA GLU A 140 11.81 -10.41 12.21
C GLU A 140 12.37 -10.00 10.83
N GLU A 141 11.74 -10.49 9.77
CA GLU A 141 12.16 -10.15 8.41
C GLU A 141 11.87 -8.67 8.06
N ARG A 142 10.77 -8.13 8.57
CA ARG A 142 10.47 -6.69 8.41
C ARG A 142 11.53 -5.79 9.04
N GLU A 143 12.08 -6.16 10.20
CA GLU A 143 13.15 -5.38 10.84
C GLU A 143 14.38 -5.26 9.94
N LYS A 144 14.79 -6.33 9.27
CA LYS A 144 15.91 -6.32 8.32
C LYS A 144 15.65 -5.36 7.15
N LEU A 145 14.44 -5.35 6.61
CA LEU A 145 14.06 -4.44 5.53
C LEU A 145 13.96 -2.98 5.97
N MET A 146 13.51 -2.72 7.20
CA MET A 146 13.48 -1.37 7.77
C MET A 146 14.88 -0.81 8.04
N GLU A 147 15.88 -1.66 8.30
CA GLU A 147 17.28 -1.25 8.34
C GLU A 147 17.74 -0.70 6.98
N PHE A 148 17.33 -1.33 5.87
CA PHE A 148 17.66 -0.79 4.54
C PHE A 148 17.06 0.60 4.31
N TYR A 149 15.84 0.83 4.78
CA TYR A 149 15.21 2.16 4.77
C TYR A 149 16.03 3.18 5.57
N GLU A 150 16.43 2.80 6.78
CA GLU A 150 17.22 3.66 7.65
C GLU A 150 18.58 4.02 7.04
N ARG A 151 19.25 3.07 6.39
CA ARG A 151 20.55 3.30 5.74
C ARG A 151 20.48 4.27 4.56
N VAL A 152 19.38 4.32 3.82
CA VAL A 152 19.24 5.25 2.68
C VAL A 152 18.62 6.59 3.04
N SER A 153 17.79 6.65 4.06
CA SER A 153 17.01 7.86 4.38
C SER A 153 17.28 8.43 5.76
N GLY A 154 17.81 7.63 6.68
CA GLY A 154 17.95 7.99 8.10
C GLY A 154 16.69 7.71 8.92
N ALA A 155 15.61 7.20 8.32
CA ALA A 155 14.36 6.86 9.00
C ALA A 155 13.94 5.42 8.69
N ARG A 156 13.48 4.71 9.71
CA ARG A 156 13.04 3.31 9.57
C ARG A 156 11.72 3.14 8.81
N MET A 157 10.87 4.15 8.83
CA MET A 157 9.53 4.12 8.23
C MET A 157 9.29 5.31 7.30
N HIS A 158 8.96 6.47 7.81
CA HIS A 158 8.62 7.67 7.04
C HIS A 158 9.87 8.33 6.47
N ALA A 159 10.29 7.84 5.31
CA ALA A 159 11.61 8.11 4.75
C ALA A 159 11.68 9.43 3.98
N ALA A 160 10.61 9.87 3.32
CA ALA A 160 10.59 10.97 2.34
C ALA A 160 11.80 10.88 1.37
N TYR A 161 12.05 9.65 0.89
CA TYR A 161 13.24 9.31 0.13
C TYR A 161 13.07 9.63 -1.35
N TYR A 162 11.93 9.32 -1.94
CA TYR A 162 11.62 9.73 -3.30
C TYR A 162 11.30 11.22 -3.31
N ARG A 163 11.82 11.90 -4.32
CA ARG A 163 11.58 13.34 -4.48
C ARG A 163 11.38 13.64 -5.95
N PRO A 164 10.58 14.66 -6.30
CA PRO A 164 10.45 15.08 -7.68
C PRO A 164 11.84 15.27 -8.32
N GLY A 165 12.06 14.56 -9.43
CA GLY A 165 13.34 14.56 -10.14
C GLY A 165 14.36 13.51 -9.71
N GLY A 166 13.99 12.53 -8.86
CA GLY A 166 14.84 11.39 -8.48
C GLY A 166 14.69 10.93 -7.04
N VAL A 167 15.79 10.69 -6.34
CA VAL A 167 15.85 10.29 -4.94
C VAL A 167 16.70 11.26 -4.10
N SER A 168 16.50 11.27 -2.79
CA SER A 168 17.15 12.24 -1.91
C SER A 168 18.67 12.05 -1.81
N MET A 169 19.14 10.82 -1.80
CA MET A 169 20.56 10.44 -1.73
C MET A 169 20.79 9.16 -2.52
N ASP A 170 22.04 8.93 -2.93
CA ASP A 170 22.45 7.67 -3.56
C ASP A 170 22.53 6.54 -2.53
N ILE A 171 22.51 5.32 -3.00
CA ILE A 171 22.65 4.13 -2.17
C ILE A 171 24.03 4.11 -1.51
N PRO A 172 24.14 3.93 -0.18
CA PRO A 172 25.42 3.81 0.49
C PRO A 172 26.17 2.55 0.05
N SER A 173 27.50 2.62 0.11
CA SER A 173 28.36 1.48 -0.25
C SER A 173 28.06 0.28 0.63
N GLY A 174 28.02 -0.90 0.02
CA GLY A 174 27.74 -2.17 0.69
C GLY A 174 26.24 -2.54 0.77
N LEU A 175 25.31 -1.58 0.71
CA LEU A 175 23.88 -1.87 0.86
C LEU A 175 23.32 -2.79 -0.23
N LEU A 176 23.77 -2.66 -1.48
CA LEU A 176 23.33 -3.56 -2.56
C LEU A 176 23.69 -5.03 -2.29
N ASN A 177 24.87 -5.28 -1.72
CA ASN A 177 25.29 -6.63 -1.35
C ASN A 177 24.41 -7.18 -0.19
N ASP A 178 24.09 -6.33 0.79
CA ASP A 178 23.28 -6.74 1.93
C ASP A 178 21.83 -7.04 1.49
N ILE A 179 21.28 -6.27 0.54
CA ILE A 179 19.98 -6.57 -0.08
C ILE A 179 20.03 -7.90 -0.86
N TYR A 180 21.11 -8.16 -1.56
CA TYR A 180 21.29 -9.44 -2.27
C TYR A 180 21.31 -10.63 -1.29
N MET A 181 22.09 -10.54 -0.22
CA MET A 181 22.16 -11.57 0.82
C MET A 181 20.80 -11.78 1.50
N PHE A 182 20.05 -10.69 1.72
CA PHE A 182 18.68 -10.78 2.23
C PHE A 182 17.77 -11.52 1.26
N ALA A 183 17.84 -11.23 -0.05
CA ALA A 183 16.98 -11.85 -1.05
C ALA A 183 17.21 -13.38 -1.13
N GLU A 184 18.45 -13.84 -1.05
CA GLU A 184 18.79 -15.28 -0.99
C GLU A 184 18.20 -15.94 0.27
N GLN A 185 18.37 -15.32 1.45
CA GLN A 185 17.87 -15.86 2.71
C GLN A 185 16.34 -15.83 2.79
N PHE A 186 15.72 -14.76 2.32
CA PHE A 186 14.27 -14.54 2.46
C PHE A 186 13.44 -15.60 1.74
N ASN A 187 13.95 -16.13 0.63
CA ASN A 187 13.25 -17.19 -0.10
C ASN A 187 13.05 -18.45 0.78
N LEU A 188 14.04 -18.81 1.60
CA LEU A 188 13.92 -19.92 2.56
C LEU A 188 12.93 -19.61 3.66
N ARG A 189 12.94 -18.37 4.19
CA ARG A 189 11.98 -17.93 5.22
C ARG A 189 10.55 -17.94 4.72
N LEU A 190 10.34 -17.59 3.46
CA LEU A 190 9.02 -17.63 2.85
C LEU A 190 8.49 -19.06 2.74
N LEU A 191 9.34 -20.03 2.39
CA LEU A 191 8.98 -21.45 2.37
C LEU A 191 8.57 -21.96 3.77
N GLU A 192 9.26 -21.56 4.83
CA GLU A 192 8.90 -21.92 6.21
C GLU A 192 7.50 -21.41 6.59
N VAL A 193 7.16 -20.19 6.17
CA VAL A 193 5.81 -19.61 6.39
C VAL A 193 4.76 -20.37 5.56
N GLU A 194 5.07 -20.73 4.33
CA GLU A 194 4.19 -21.54 3.47
C GLU A 194 3.92 -22.92 4.08
N GLU A 195 4.94 -23.63 4.55
CA GLU A 195 4.78 -24.95 5.19
C GLU A 195 3.90 -24.89 6.43
N MET A 196 4.00 -23.81 7.20
CA MET A 196 3.19 -23.63 8.40
C MET A 196 1.72 -23.32 8.10
N LEU A 197 1.43 -22.51 7.07
CA LEU A 197 0.10 -21.96 6.81
C LEU A 197 -0.63 -22.69 5.67
N THR A 198 0.00 -22.86 4.51
CA THR A 198 -0.69 -23.22 3.26
C THR A 198 -1.45 -24.54 3.37
N ASP A 199 -0.84 -25.58 3.94
CA ASP A 199 -1.49 -26.89 4.07
C ASP A 199 -2.17 -27.13 5.43
N ASN A 200 -2.16 -26.11 6.29
CA ASN A 200 -2.79 -26.21 7.59
C ASN A 200 -4.32 -26.32 7.46
N ARG A 201 -4.90 -27.38 8.04
CA ARG A 201 -6.35 -27.63 7.98
C ARG A 201 -7.16 -26.49 8.58
N ILE A 202 -6.71 -25.90 9.70
CA ILE A 202 -7.41 -24.82 10.39
C ILE A 202 -7.40 -23.58 9.49
N TRP A 203 -6.25 -23.25 8.90
CA TRP A 203 -6.09 -22.13 7.99
C TRP A 203 -7.01 -22.25 6.77
N LYS A 204 -7.02 -23.42 6.13
CA LYS A 204 -7.92 -23.69 4.99
C LYS A 204 -9.39 -23.56 5.37
N GLN A 205 -9.82 -24.13 6.49
CA GLN A 205 -11.20 -24.04 6.94
C GLN A 205 -11.67 -22.63 7.30
N ARG A 206 -10.72 -21.75 7.64
CA ARG A 206 -11.01 -20.35 7.98
C ARG A 206 -10.95 -19.38 6.79
N LEU A 207 -10.47 -19.82 5.62
CA LEU A 207 -10.23 -18.95 4.46
C LEU A 207 -10.93 -19.41 3.19
N VAL A 208 -11.06 -20.71 2.98
CA VAL A 208 -11.70 -21.26 1.77
C VAL A 208 -13.21 -20.98 1.80
N ASP A 209 -13.73 -20.51 0.68
CA ASP A 209 -15.14 -20.12 0.50
C ASP A 209 -15.63 -18.98 1.41
N ILE A 210 -14.71 -18.21 2.01
CA ILE A 210 -15.05 -17.05 2.83
C ILE A 210 -14.75 -15.77 2.07
N GLY A 211 -15.74 -14.84 2.07
CA GLY A 211 -15.62 -13.55 1.39
C GLY A 211 -15.39 -13.68 -0.11
N VAL A 212 -16.11 -14.59 -0.75
CA VAL A 212 -16.03 -14.84 -2.21
C VAL A 212 -16.56 -13.64 -2.96
N VAL A 213 -15.81 -13.20 -3.98
CA VAL A 213 -16.20 -12.11 -4.88
C VAL A 213 -15.91 -12.55 -6.31
N SER A 214 -16.92 -12.54 -7.15
CA SER A 214 -16.76 -12.86 -8.58
C SER A 214 -16.01 -11.76 -9.33
N SER A 215 -15.49 -12.06 -10.52
CA SER A 215 -14.76 -11.08 -11.34
C SER A 215 -15.61 -9.87 -11.74
N SER A 216 -16.90 -10.05 -12.04
CA SER A 216 -17.82 -8.96 -12.36
C SER A 216 -18.08 -8.06 -11.15
N GLU A 217 -18.37 -8.65 -10.00
CA GLU A 217 -18.59 -7.90 -8.76
C GLU A 217 -17.33 -7.16 -8.31
N ALA A 218 -16.15 -7.77 -8.46
CA ALA A 218 -14.88 -7.11 -8.14
C ALA A 218 -14.64 -5.84 -9.00
N CYS A 219 -15.04 -5.88 -10.28
CA CYS A 219 -14.99 -4.70 -11.14
C CYS A 219 -16.04 -3.65 -10.74
N ASP A 220 -17.26 -4.06 -10.43
CA ASP A 220 -18.36 -3.16 -10.05
C ASP A 220 -18.05 -2.42 -8.72
N TRP A 221 -17.42 -3.10 -7.75
CA TRP A 221 -16.96 -2.49 -6.51
C TRP A 221 -15.68 -1.65 -6.66
N GLY A 222 -15.04 -1.65 -7.82
CA GLY A 222 -13.80 -0.92 -8.08
C GLY A 222 -12.60 -1.48 -7.34
N PHE A 223 -12.53 -2.79 -7.19
CA PHE A 223 -11.39 -3.46 -6.59
C PHE A 223 -10.14 -3.28 -7.45
N SER A 224 -8.99 -3.30 -6.80
CA SER A 224 -7.68 -3.23 -7.45
C SER A 224 -6.67 -4.10 -6.68
N GLY A 225 -5.51 -4.35 -7.31
CA GLY A 225 -4.44 -5.12 -6.68
C GLY A 225 -4.82 -6.56 -6.38
N VAL A 226 -4.39 -7.06 -5.23
CA VAL A 226 -4.62 -8.44 -4.79
C VAL A 226 -6.11 -8.79 -4.72
N MET A 227 -6.97 -7.85 -4.31
CA MET A 227 -8.42 -8.08 -4.23
C MET A 227 -9.03 -8.38 -5.60
N LEU A 228 -8.59 -7.67 -6.64
CA LEU A 228 -9.05 -7.89 -8.02
C LEU A 228 -8.43 -9.16 -8.63
N ARG A 229 -7.13 -9.36 -8.42
CA ARG A 229 -6.42 -10.54 -8.94
C ARG A 229 -6.90 -11.84 -8.29
N GLY A 230 -7.34 -11.80 -7.03
CA GLY A 230 -7.99 -12.93 -6.35
C GLY A 230 -9.24 -13.41 -7.08
N SER A 231 -10.00 -12.51 -7.66
CA SER A 231 -11.22 -12.82 -8.44
C SER A 231 -10.94 -13.22 -9.92
N GLY A 232 -9.68 -13.49 -10.30
CA GLY A 232 -9.29 -14.02 -11.61
C GLY A 232 -8.97 -12.96 -12.66
N VAL A 233 -9.06 -11.67 -12.34
CA VAL A 233 -8.75 -10.59 -13.30
C VAL A 233 -7.26 -10.29 -13.31
N LYS A 234 -6.61 -10.56 -14.45
CA LYS A 234 -5.18 -10.31 -14.64
C LYS A 234 -4.91 -8.84 -14.94
N TRP A 235 -5.00 -7.99 -13.92
CA TRP A 235 -4.74 -6.57 -14.02
C TRP A 235 -3.64 -6.14 -13.06
N ASP A 236 -2.61 -5.48 -13.61
CA ASP A 236 -1.49 -4.91 -12.85
C ASP A 236 -0.96 -3.69 -13.62
N LEU A 237 -0.90 -2.53 -12.96
CA LEU A 237 -0.44 -1.29 -13.58
C LEU A 237 1.02 -1.36 -14.03
N ARG A 238 1.84 -2.17 -13.36
CA ARG A 238 3.25 -2.38 -13.75
C ARG A 238 3.40 -3.01 -15.13
N LYS A 239 2.36 -3.73 -15.63
CA LYS A 239 2.30 -4.36 -16.95
C LYS A 239 1.39 -3.65 -17.93
N SER A 240 0.22 -3.16 -17.47
CA SER A 240 -0.78 -2.52 -18.33
C SER A 240 -0.42 -1.08 -18.68
N GLN A 241 0.19 -0.36 -17.76
CA GLN A 241 0.66 1.03 -17.92
C GLN A 241 2.02 1.19 -17.24
N PRO A 242 3.09 0.58 -17.81
CA PRO A 242 4.39 0.55 -17.18
C PRO A 242 4.92 1.97 -16.93
N TYR A 243 5.51 2.13 -15.78
CA TYR A 243 6.16 3.36 -15.34
C TYR A 243 7.58 3.04 -14.88
N GLU A 244 8.47 4.04 -14.87
CA GLU A 244 9.89 3.87 -14.60
C GLU A 244 10.52 2.79 -15.52
N ILE A 245 11.08 1.74 -14.96
CA ILE A 245 11.76 0.65 -15.70
C ILE A 245 10.97 -0.66 -15.73
N TYR A 246 9.70 -0.70 -15.27
CA TYR A 246 8.95 -1.96 -15.21
C TYR A 246 8.72 -2.63 -16.57
N ASP A 247 8.77 -1.89 -17.67
CA ASP A 247 8.71 -2.41 -19.05
C ASP A 247 9.89 -3.30 -19.40
N SER A 248 11.06 -3.05 -18.81
CA SER A 248 12.30 -3.81 -19.04
C SER A 248 12.46 -5.04 -18.11
N LEU A 249 11.58 -5.20 -17.11
CA LEU A 249 11.67 -6.23 -16.10
C LEU A 249 10.76 -7.43 -16.42
N ASN A 250 11.28 -8.62 -16.16
CA ASN A 250 10.55 -9.86 -16.37
C ASN A 250 9.98 -10.39 -15.03
N PHE A 251 8.68 -10.36 -14.90
CA PHE A 251 7.94 -10.90 -13.75
C PHE A 251 6.55 -11.36 -14.20
N GLU A 252 5.90 -12.20 -13.40
CA GLU A 252 4.56 -12.69 -13.65
C GLU A 252 3.54 -12.00 -12.74
N VAL A 253 2.30 -11.95 -13.20
CA VAL A 253 1.18 -11.41 -12.41
C VAL A 253 0.35 -12.59 -11.93
N PRO A 254 0.42 -12.94 -10.64
CA PRO A 254 -0.36 -14.05 -10.10
C PRO A 254 -1.84 -13.71 -10.06
N THR A 255 -2.69 -14.69 -10.40
CA THR A 255 -4.16 -14.57 -10.36
C THR A 255 -4.75 -15.78 -9.68
N GLY A 256 -5.79 -15.55 -8.87
CA GLY A 256 -6.62 -16.60 -8.28
C GLY A 256 -7.72 -17.07 -9.21
N SER A 257 -8.54 -18.01 -8.76
CA SER A 257 -9.66 -18.56 -9.51
C SER A 257 -10.98 -18.48 -8.75
N ASN A 258 -10.95 -18.61 -7.42
CA ASN A 258 -12.15 -18.74 -6.59
C ASN A 258 -12.63 -17.39 -6.02
N GLY A 259 -11.77 -16.40 -5.95
CA GLY A 259 -12.10 -15.08 -5.40
C GLY A 259 -12.33 -15.08 -3.89
N ASP A 260 -11.79 -16.05 -3.16
CA ASP A 260 -11.90 -16.19 -1.71
C ASP A 260 -10.69 -15.61 -0.95
N CYS A 261 -10.76 -15.64 0.38
CA CYS A 261 -9.65 -15.19 1.23
C CYS A 261 -8.39 -16.04 1.07
N TYR A 262 -8.54 -17.34 0.72
CA TYR A 262 -7.42 -18.25 0.55
C TYR A 262 -6.62 -17.92 -0.72
N ASP A 263 -7.30 -17.69 -1.85
CA ASP A 263 -6.65 -17.27 -3.09
C ASP A 263 -5.90 -15.93 -2.90
N ARG A 264 -6.49 -14.97 -2.17
CA ARG A 264 -5.83 -13.70 -1.87
C ARG A 264 -4.58 -13.87 -1.01
N TYR A 265 -4.60 -14.82 -0.07
CA TYR A 265 -3.42 -15.19 0.70
C TYR A 265 -2.33 -15.76 -0.22
N LEU A 266 -2.67 -16.73 -1.08
CA LEU A 266 -1.72 -17.33 -2.02
C LEU A 266 -1.11 -16.28 -2.96
N ILE A 267 -1.91 -15.35 -3.48
CA ILE A 267 -1.43 -14.27 -4.34
C ILE A 267 -0.38 -13.41 -3.61
N ARG A 268 -0.60 -13.05 -2.34
CA ARG A 268 0.38 -12.29 -1.58
C ARG A 268 1.72 -13.02 -1.43
N ILE A 269 1.68 -14.32 -1.20
CA ILE A 269 2.89 -15.15 -1.17
C ILE A 269 3.59 -15.15 -2.53
N PHE A 270 2.86 -15.36 -3.62
CA PHE A 270 3.43 -15.33 -4.96
C PHE A 270 3.95 -13.94 -5.35
N GLU A 271 3.28 -12.86 -4.97
CA GLU A 271 3.77 -11.51 -5.19
C GLU A 271 5.08 -11.23 -4.45
N MET A 272 5.28 -11.76 -3.26
CA MET A 272 6.57 -11.64 -2.56
C MET A 272 7.69 -12.36 -3.33
N LYS A 273 7.43 -13.55 -3.90
CA LYS A 273 8.38 -14.28 -4.74
C LYS A 273 8.74 -13.50 -6.02
N GLU A 274 7.73 -12.93 -6.69
CA GLU A 274 7.97 -12.11 -7.88
C GLU A 274 8.68 -10.79 -7.55
N SER A 275 8.41 -10.19 -6.38
CA SER A 275 9.15 -9.02 -5.92
C SER A 275 10.62 -9.32 -5.68
N LEU A 276 10.98 -10.48 -5.13
CA LEU A 276 12.37 -10.92 -5.03
C LEU A 276 13.03 -11.03 -6.41
N ARG A 277 12.35 -11.64 -7.38
CA ARG A 277 12.83 -11.75 -8.76
C ARG A 277 13.07 -10.38 -9.41
N ILE A 278 12.22 -9.40 -9.13
CA ILE A 278 12.41 -8.03 -9.61
C ILE A 278 13.62 -7.38 -8.91
N ILE A 279 13.75 -7.56 -7.59
CA ILE A 279 14.88 -7.04 -6.80
C ILE A 279 16.21 -7.57 -7.37
N GLU A 280 16.33 -8.87 -7.62
CA GLU A 280 17.53 -9.48 -8.21
C GLU A 280 17.87 -8.88 -9.58
N GLN A 281 16.87 -8.69 -10.45
CA GLN A 281 17.07 -8.05 -11.75
C GLN A 281 17.54 -6.60 -11.61
N CYS A 282 16.97 -5.84 -10.66
CA CYS A 282 17.40 -4.48 -10.39
C CYS A 282 18.85 -4.42 -9.88
N LEU A 283 19.22 -5.30 -8.95
CA LEU A 283 20.58 -5.37 -8.40
C LEU A 283 21.63 -5.66 -9.47
N ASN A 284 21.33 -6.57 -10.41
CA ASN A 284 22.23 -6.94 -11.50
C ASN A 284 22.37 -5.86 -12.58
N ASN A 285 21.32 -5.05 -12.80
CA ASN A 285 21.25 -4.13 -13.94
C ASN A 285 21.37 -2.65 -13.55
N ILE A 286 21.52 -2.31 -12.26
CA ILE A 286 21.58 -0.91 -11.82
C ILE A 286 22.79 -0.18 -12.43
N PRO A 287 22.57 0.88 -13.26
CA PRO A 287 23.66 1.60 -13.89
C PRO A 287 24.36 2.55 -12.91
N ALA A 288 25.62 2.89 -13.21
CA ALA A 288 26.28 4.04 -12.59
C ALA A 288 25.70 5.35 -13.16
N GLY A 289 25.64 6.40 -12.35
CA GLY A 289 25.16 7.70 -12.81
C GLY A 289 24.63 8.61 -11.72
N ILE A 290 23.98 9.69 -12.15
CA ILE A 290 23.33 10.65 -11.26
C ILE A 290 22.00 10.11 -10.75
N VAL A 291 21.63 10.50 -9.55
CA VAL A 291 20.37 10.07 -8.88
C VAL A 291 19.34 11.21 -8.78
N LYS A 292 19.67 12.38 -9.29
CA LYS A 292 18.80 13.56 -9.34
C LYS A 292 18.90 14.22 -10.68
N THR A 293 17.82 14.86 -11.13
CA THR A 293 17.88 15.72 -12.32
C THR A 293 18.89 16.85 -12.13
N SER A 294 19.50 17.30 -13.22
CA SER A 294 20.48 18.38 -13.21
C SER A 294 19.89 19.77 -13.01
N ASP A 295 18.56 19.91 -13.04
CA ASP A 295 17.90 21.20 -12.83
C ASP A 295 17.90 21.60 -11.36
N ASN A 296 18.76 22.57 -11.02
CA ASN A 296 18.87 23.09 -9.65
C ASN A 296 17.69 23.97 -9.21
N LYS A 297 16.71 24.23 -10.07
CA LYS A 297 15.45 24.88 -9.68
C LYS A 297 14.46 23.89 -9.06
N ILE A 298 14.61 22.61 -9.37
CA ILE A 298 13.72 21.54 -8.91
C ILE A 298 14.39 20.71 -7.82
N THR A 299 15.67 20.35 -8.03
CA THR A 299 16.44 19.54 -7.09
C THR A 299 17.53 20.35 -6.41
N PRO A 300 17.77 20.12 -5.10
CA PRO A 300 18.81 20.87 -4.40
C PRO A 300 20.20 20.56 -4.97
N PRO A 301 21.04 21.57 -5.19
CA PRO A 301 22.41 21.40 -5.66
C PRO A 301 23.26 20.63 -4.65
N SER A 302 24.40 20.09 -5.10
CA SER A 302 25.29 19.33 -4.23
C SER A 302 25.87 20.23 -3.11
N ARG A 303 26.09 19.64 -1.93
CA ARG A 303 26.67 20.34 -0.76
C ARG A 303 28.01 21.01 -1.09
N LYS A 304 28.80 20.42 -2.00
CA LYS A 304 30.06 20.97 -2.48
C LYS A 304 29.83 22.28 -3.25
N ASN A 305 28.81 22.30 -4.13
CA ASN A 305 28.49 23.47 -4.94
C ASN A 305 27.88 24.60 -4.11
N ILE A 306 27.02 24.27 -3.14
CA ILE A 306 26.45 25.28 -2.20
C ILE A 306 27.54 26.08 -1.49
N LYS A 307 28.68 25.45 -1.18
CA LYS A 307 29.80 26.11 -0.50
C LYS A 307 30.70 26.96 -1.42
N LYS A 308 30.57 26.80 -2.76
CA LYS A 308 31.49 27.40 -3.74
C LYS A 308 30.82 28.39 -4.67
N SER A 309 29.51 28.27 -4.93
CA SER A 309 28.76 29.09 -5.86
C SER A 309 27.59 29.76 -5.14
N MET A 310 27.49 31.09 -5.36
CA MET A 310 26.41 31.89 -4.80
C MET A 310 25.06 31.51 -5.41
N GLU A 311 25.01 31.19 -6.70
CA GLU A 311 23.79 30.73 -7.40
C GLU A 311 23.28 29.42 -6.79
N SER A 312 24.16 28.48 -6.50
CA SER A 312 23.79 27.24 -5.86
C SER A 312 23.25 27.45 -4.45
N LEU A 313 23.80 28.39 -3.69
CA LEU A 313 23.27 28.76 -2.37
C LEU A 313 21.88 29.36 -2.46
N ILE A 314 21.65 30.28 -3.42
CA ILE A 314 20.35 30.90 -3.65
C ILE A 314 19.31 29.85 -4.08
N HIS A 315 19.64 28.94 -5.00
CA HIS A 315 18.75 27.86 -5.41
C HIS A 315 18.38 26.94 -4.25
N HIS A 316 19.36 26.55 -3.45
CA HIS A 316 19.12 25.76 -2.26
C HIS A 316 18.17 26.45 -1.28
N PHE A 317 18.41 27.72 -0.98
CA PHE A 317 17.55 28.50 -0.08
C PHE A 317 16.12 28.60 -0.63
N LYS A 318 15.97 28.94 -1.91
CA LYS A 318 14.64 29.10 -2.53
C LYS A 318 13.84 27.80 -2.61
N ILE A 319 14.47 26.67 -2.91
CA ILE A 319 13.77 25.38 -2.99
C ILE A 319 13.11 25.03 -1.66
N TYR A 320 13.79 25.25 -0.54
CA TYR A 320 13.26 24.91 0.78
C TYR A 320 12.32 25.94 1.37
N THR A 321 12.45 27.21 1.02
CA THR A 321 11.59 28.29 1.54
C THR A 321 10.38 28.54 0.64
N GLN A 322 10.59 28.76 -0.65
CA GLN A 322 9.55 29.08 -1.61
C GLN A 322 9.04 27.85 -2.37
N GLY A 323 9.92 26.89 -2.66
CA GLY A 323 9.62 25.78 -3.58
C GLY A 323 9.74 26.20 -5.05
N PHE A 324 9.39 25.28 -5.95
CA PHE A 324 9.36 25.52 -7.39
C PHE A 324 7.93 25.75 -7.87
N VAL A 325 7.81 26.48 -8.98
CA VAL A 325 6.53 26.76 -9.62
C VAL A 325 6.24 25.67 -10.65
N VAL A 326 4.99 25.20 -10.68
CA VAL A 326 4.52 24.18 -11.62
C VAL A 326 3.57 24.81 -12.62
N PRO A 327 3.72 24.56 -13.95
CA PRO A 327 2.83 25.11 -14.97
C PRO A 327 1.36 24.76 -14.75
N VAL A 328 0.44 25.58 -15.24
CA VAL A 328 -1.00 25.28 -15.18
C VAL A 328 -1.29 24.02 -15.96
N ASN A 329 -1.72 22.99 -15.26
CA ASN A 329 -2.12 21.72 -15.84
C ASN A 329 -2.83 20.85 -14.80
N GLU A 330 -3.44 19.75 -15.25
CA GLU A 330 -4.01 18.73 -14.40
C GLU A 330 -3.48 17.35 -14.81
N VAL A 331 -3.18 16.51 -13.84
CA VAL A 331 -2.62 15.17 -14.08
C VAL A 331 -3.17 14.18 -13.06
N TYR A 332 -3.54 13.00 -13.55
CA TYR A 332 -3.70 11.80 -12.74
C TYR A 332 -2.49 10.90 -12.95
N ALA A 333 -1.87 10.48 -11.86
CA ALA A 333 -0.83 9.46 -11.87
C ALA A 333 -1.15 8.40 -10.82
N ALA A 334 -1.02 7.16 -11.22
CA ALA A 334 -1.23 6.02 -10.35
C ALA A 334 -0.01 5.10 -10.38
N SER A 335 0.22 4.40 -9.27
CA SER A 335 1.17 3.32 -9.18
C SER A 335 0.49 2.08 -8.58
N GLU A 336 1.04 0.91 -8.87
CA GLU A 336 0.61 -0.33 -8.25
C GLU A 336 1.22 -0.42 -6.86
N ALA A 337 0.52 0.10 -5.86
CA ALA A 337 0.88 -0.08 -4.46
C ALA A 337 0.58 -1.54 -4.03
N PRO A 338 1.18 -2.04 -2.93
CA PRO A 338 0.95 -3.41 -2.46
C PRO A 338 -0.53 -3.75 -2.21
N LYS A 339 -1.32 -2.76 -1.80
CA LYS A 339 -2.76 -2.92 -1.53
C LYS A 339 -3.63 -2.79 -2.79
N GLY A 340 -3.08 -2.20 -3.84
CA GLY A 340 -3.75 -1.98 -5.12
C GLY A 340 -3.37 -0.66 -5.78
N GLU A 341 -4.21 -0.17 -6.69
CA GLU A 341 -3.97 1.08 -7.38
C GLU A 341 -4.07 2.27 -6.43
N PHE A 342 -2.94 2.88 -6.14
CA PHE A 342 -2.89 4.17 -5.45
C PHE A 342 -2.69 5.30 -6.46
N GLY A 343 -3.64 6.23 -6.51
CA GLY A 343 -3.65 7.31 -7.48
C GLY A 343 -3.68 8.69 -6.85
N VAL A 344 -2.97 9.63 -7.50
CA VAL A 344 -2.92 11.03 -7.10
C VAL A 344 -3.35 11.90 -8.28
N TYR A 345 -4.41 12.68 -8.07
CA TYR A 345 -4.85 13.67 -9.02
C TYR A 345 -4.45 15.06 -8.52
N LEU A 346 -3.64 15.76 -9.30
CA LEU A 346 -3.12 17.07 -8.97
C LEU A 346 -3.56 18.10 -10.01
N ILE A 347 -3.98 19.26 -9.52
CA ILE A 347 -4.23 20.46 -10.34
C ILE A 347 -3.26 21.56 -9.90
N SER A 348 -2.62 22.21 -10.85
CA SER A 348 -1.71 23.33 -10.63
C SER A 348 -2.24 24.60 -11.29
N ASP A 349 -1.97 25.76 -10.69
CA ASP A 349 -2.43 27.08 -11.10
C ASP A 349 -1.27 28.07 -11.38
N ASN A 350 -0.11 27.56 -11.75
CA ASN A 350 1.13 28.32 -11.93
C ASN A 350 1.67 28.94 -10.63
N THR A 351 1.38 28.31 -9.50
CA THR A 351 1.95 28.68 -8.20
C THR A 351 2.94 27.61 -7.71
N ASN A 352 3.54 27.86 -6.56
CA ASN A 352 4.41 26.90 -5.87
C ASN A 352 3.65 25.90 -4.98
N ARG A 353 2.30 25.92 -5.01
CA ARG A 353 1.43 25.06 -4.22
C ARG A 353 0.41 24.39 -5.12
N PRO A 354 -0.02 23.16 -4.83
CA PRO A 354 -1.12 22.53 -5.52
C PRO A 354 -2.42 23.32 -5.33
N TYR A 355 -3.15 23.59 -6.40
CA TYR A 355 -4.50 24.16 -6.31
C TYR A 355 -5.47 23.13 -5.71
N ARG A 356 -5.36 21.88 -6.18
CA ARG A 356 -6.14 20.74 -5.63
C ARG A 356 -5.31 19.47 -5.67
N CYS A 357 -5.39 18.72 -4.58
CA CYS A 357 -4.86 17.36 -4.51
C CYS A 357 -6.01 16.43 -4.13
N LYS A 358 -6.26 15.42 -4.95
CA LYS A 358 -7.21 14.34 -4.66
C LYS A 358 -6.47 13.01 -4.65
N ILE A 359 -6.74 12.21 -3.63
CA ILE A 359 -6.08 10.92 -3.43
C ILE A 359 -7.10 9.80 -3.66
N LYS A 360 -6.78 8.87 -4.55
CA LYS A 360 -7.50 7.60 -4.70
C LYS A 360 -6.77 6.54 -3.89
N ALA A 361 -7.36 6.13 -2.78
CA ALA A 361 -6.86 5.03 -1.96
C ALA A 361 -7.57 3.72 -2.33
N PRO A 362 -6.85 2.60 -2.52
CA PRO A 362 -7.48 1.31 -2.82
C PRO A 362 -8.32 0.80 -1.65
N GLY A 363 -7.89 1.01 -0.41
CA GLY A 363 -8.60 0.56 0.78
C GLY A 363 -10.00 1.14 0.93
N PHE A 364 -10.27 2.33 0.37
CA PHE A 364 -11.59 2.95 0.45
C PHE A 364 -12.66 2.16 -0.33
N SER A 365 -12.35 1.71 -1.55
CA SER A 365 -13.23 0.87 -2.35
C SER A 365 -13.36 -0.54 -1.77
N HIS A 366 -12.26 -1.11 -1.26
CA HIS A 366 -12.28 -2.43 -0.64
C HIS A 366 -13.17 -2.46 0.61
N LEU A 367 -13.09 -1.44 1.46
CA LEU A 367 -13.91 -1.35 2.67
C LEU A 367 -15.39 -1.19 2.37
N GLN A 368 -15.75 -0.51 1.28
CA GLN A 368 -17.14 -0.34 0.87
C GLN A 368 -17.84 -1.69 0.59
N ALA A 369 -17.10 -2.67 0.07
CA ALA A 369 -17.63 -4.00 -0.20
C ALA A 369 -17.71 -4.91 1.04
N LEU A 370 -17.30 -4.44 2.23
CA LEU A 370 -17.28 -5.26 3.44
C LEU A 370 -18.68 -5.82 3.78
N ASP A 371 -19.73 -5.02 3.64
CA ASP A 371 -21.11 -5.48 3.88
C ASP A 371 -21.49 -6.65 2.96
N PHE A 372 -21.19 -6.49 1.67
CA PHE A 372 -21.44 -7.53 0.67
C PHE A 372 -20.70 -8.83 0.98
N MET A 373 -19.39 -8.74 1.32
CA MET A 373 -18.55 -9.89 1.58
C MET A 373 -18.88 -10.60 2.91
N SER A 374 -19.40 -9.86 3.91
CA SER A 374 -19.65 -10.40 5.25
C SER A 374 -21.06 -10.96 5.43
N LYS A 375 -21.99 -10.63 4.54
CA LYS A 375 -23.38 -11.05 4.66
C LYS A 375 -23.54 -12.57 4.57
N GLY A 376 -24.19 -13.14 5.60
CA GLY A 376 -24.41 -14.59 5.68
C GLY A 376 -23.26 -15.38 6.33
N HIS A 377 -22.14 -14.73 6.65
CA HIS A 377 -21.00 -15.33 7.35
C HIS A 377 -21.10 -15.12 8.88
N LEU A 378 -20.24 -15.80 9.61
CA LEU A 378 -20.12 -15.66 11.08
C LEU A 378 -19.32 -14.38 11.44
N ILE A 379 -19.47 -13.90 12.68
CA ILE A 379 -18.65 -12.78 13.21
C ILE A 379 -17.15 -13.07 13.07
N ALA A 380 -16.73 -14.31 13.33
CA ALA A 380 -15.34 -14.70 13.19
C ALA A 380 -14.83 -14.57 11.74
N ASP A 381 -15.70 -14.77 10.75
CA ASP A 381 -15.36 -14.63 9.34
C ASP A 381 -15.24 -13.17 8.93
N VAL A 382 -16.00 -12.26 9.57
CA VAL A 382 -15.85 -10.81 9.35
C VAL A 382 -14.43 -10.34 9.68
N VAL A 383 -13.85 -10.84 10.77
CA VAL A 383 -12.46 -10.55 11.12
C VAL A 383 -11.49 -11.02 10.04
N THR A 384 -11.70 -12.22 9.53
CA THR A 384 -10.91 -12.78 8.42
C THR A 384 -11.06 -11.96 7.14
N ILE A 385 -12.27 -11.49 6.83
CA ILE A 385 -12.54 -10.63 5.66
C ILE A 385 -11.83 -9.28 5.79
N ILE A 386 -11.86 -8.64 6.97
CA ILE A 386 -11.13 -7.38 7.20
C ILE A 386 -9.62 -7.60 7.01
N GLY A 387 -9.07 -8.68 7.56
CA GLY A 387 -7.65 -9.02 7.41
C GLY A 387 -7.25 -9.27 5.95
N THR A 388 -8.10 -9.93 5.16
CA THR A 388 -7.80 -10.17 3.73
C THR A 388 -7.87 -8.92 2.88
N GLN A 389 -8.67 -7.89 3.25
CA GLN A 389 -8.75 -6.62 2.53
C GLN A 389 -7.50 -5.76 2.70
N ASP A 390 -6.66 -6.05 3.69
CA ASP A 390 -5.41 -5.32 4.00
C ASP A 390 -5.63 -3.79 4.09
N ILE A 391 -6.59 -3.38 4.91
CA ILE A 391 -7.01 -1.98 5.02
C ILE A 391 -6.08 -1.24 5.99
N VAL A 392 -5.63 -0.05 5.59
CA VAL A 392 -4.97 0.93 6.45
C VAL A 392 -5.79 2.21 6.49
N PHE A 393 -6.27 2.56 7.68
CA PHE A 393 -7.20 3.68 7.82
C PHE A 393 -6.56 5.05 7.59
N GLY A 394 -5.24 5.15 7.62
CA GLY A 394 -4.56 6.39 7.25
C GLY A 394 -4.81 6.81 5.80
N GLU A 395 -4.89 5.87 4.87
CA GLU A 395 -5.22 6.14 3.46
C GLU A 395 -6.74 6.21 3.20
N VAL A 396 -7.53 5.48 3.98
CA VAL A 396 -9.01 5.48 3.84
C VAL A 396 -9.58 6.80 4.31
N ASP A 397 -9.19 7.27 5.48
CA ASP A 397 -9.72 8.49 6.12
C ASP A 397 -9.05 9.78 5.60
N ARG A 398 -7.78 9.72 5.14
CA ARG A 398 -6.96 10.82 4.56
C ARG A 398 -6.75 12.03 5.46
#